data_cf61ddd4aee5885d162b8ecf6e6c530a
#
_entry.id   cf61ddd4aee5885d162b8ecf6e6c530a
#
_cell.length_a   1.000
_cell.length_b   1.000
_cell.length_c   1.000
_cell.angle_alpha   90.00
_cell.angle_beta   90.00
_cell.angle_gamma   90.00
#
_symmetry.space_group_name_H-M   'P 1'
#
loop_
_entity.id
_entity.type
_entity.pdbx_description
1 polymer ?
#
loop_
_entity_poly.entity_id
_entity_poly.type
_entity_poly.pdbx_seq_one_letter_code
_entity_poly.pdbx_strand_id
1 'polypeptide(L)'
;MGWGHRDAGKGLRVSGRTRVSPLSLFSRVRMEAKVLSVFVDESGNFRFPDSECRFYILGMVLHDQSIDISADIANLERSDSEIGLEGHCFHAGPLIRREKNYSMLSRQLRGRIFSRMMAFARRVDYRYHCLSVDKRYIDSTDQIVEKLKVSLAEFIAARHDALLSVGRVKIYYDCGQAPVTGLLHQVFEAGLNCEVEFANDVKPGRYRLFQLADLICTLHLLKLKLDAHIPFSRSEQQFFGGPRKFRHNILRYIKAKEI
;
A
#
# COMPACT_ATOMS: atom_id res chain seq x y z
N MET A 1 69.19 39.47 -63.15
CA MET A 1 70.22 38.91 -62.26
C MET A 1 69.43 38.23 -61.16
N GLY A 2 69.31 37.03 -60.99
CA GLY A 2 70.05 35.87 -61.16
C GLY A 2 69.56 34.90 -60.11
N TRP A 3 69.19 33.73 -60.64
CA TRP A 3 69.43 32.40 -60.06
C TRP A 3 68.93 32.17 -58.59
N GLY A 4 68.22 31.15 -58.18
CA GLY A 4 68.12 29.79 -58.71
C GLY A 4 68.02 28.80 -57.57
N HIS A 5 67.40 27.77 -57.79
CA HIS A 5 67.45 26.42 -57.21
C HIS A 5 66.34 25.92 -56.27
N ARG A 6 65.77 24.96 -56.81
CA ARG A 6 64.98 23.74 -56.31
C ARG A 6 65.62 23.13 -55.05
N ASP A 7 64.84 22.64 -54.16
CA ASP A 7 64.87 21.19 -53.96
C ASP A 7 63.64 20.67 -53.18
N ALA A 8 63.35 19.43 -53.51
CA ALA A 8 62.17 18.69 -53.03
C ALA A 8 62.43 18.01 -51.68
N GLY A 9 61.45 18.07 -50.81
CA GLY A 9 61.45 17.30 -49.58
C GLY A 9 60.09 16.72 -49.31
N LYS A 10 59.92 15.42 -49.61
CA LYS A 10 58.78 14.58 -49.21
C LYS A 10 58.72 14.50 -47.68
N GLY A 11 57.61 14.88 -47.10
CA GLY A 11 57.37 14.76 -45.66
C GLY A 11 56.01 14.16 -45.38
N LEU A 12 56.01 12.99 -44.79
CA LEU A 12 54.96 12.07 -44.41
C LEU A 12 53.69 12.72 -43.87
N ARG A 13 52.56 12.28 -44.34
CA ARG A 13 51.27 12.41 -43.69
C ARG A 13 51.27 11.53 -42.43
N VAL A 14 51.25 12.13 -41.24
CA VAL A 14 50.92 11.45 -39.99
C VAL A 14 49.44 11.50 -39.81
N SER A 15 48.79 10.34 -39.96
CA SER A 15 47.36 10.15 -39.63
C SER A 15 47.15 10.34 -38.14
N GLY A 16 46.47 11.41 -37.81
CA GLY A 16 45.97 11.64 -36.44
C GLY A 16 44.98 10.56 -36.02
N ARG A 17 45.47 9.57 -35.29
CA ARG A 17 44.58 8.69 -34.52
C ARG A 17 43.93 9.52 -33.41
N THR A 18 42.68 9.90 -33.59
CA THR A 18 41.81 10.39 -32.55
C THR A 18 41.72 9.31 -31.47
N ARG A 19 42.38 9.51 -30.34
CA ARG A 19 42.16 8.68 -29.14
C ARG A 19 40.73 8.94 -28.66
N VAL A 20 39.83 8.03 -28.96
CA VAL A 20 38.54 7.95 -28.32
C VAL A 20 38.81 7.55 -26.86
N SER A 21 38.49 8.46 -25.95
CA SER A 21 38.59 8.23 -24.50
C SER A 21 37.73 7.05 -24.10
N PRO A 22 38.21 6.07 -23.29
CA PRO A 22 37.44 4.92 -22.86
C PRO A 22 36.30 5.25 -21.86
N LEU A 23 36.11 6.53 -21.55
CA LEU A 23 35.12 6.97 -20.52
C LEU A 23 33.71 7.19 -21.06
N SER A 24 33.43 6.97 -22.35
CA SER A 24 32.09 7.16 -22.92
C SER A 24 31.27 5.88 -23.07
N LEU A 25 31.75 4.73 -22.59
CA LEU A 25 31.08 3.43 -22.73
C LEU A 25 30.29 2.97 -21.51
N PHE A 26 30.25 3.79 -20.45
CA PHE A 26 29.32 3.58 -19.34
C PHE A 26 28.15 4.58 -19.45
N SER A 27 27.38 4.53 -20.52
CA SER A 27 25.98 4.89 -20.41
C SER A 27 25.36 3.83 -19.50
N ARG A 28 25.39 4.09 -18.18
CA ARG A 28 24.54 3.39 -17.21
C ARG A 28 23.14 3.49 -17.77
N VAL A 29 22.64 2.41 -18.35
CA VAL A 29 21.20 2.19 -18.43
C VAL A 29 20.75 2.34 -16.97
N ARG A 30 20.17 3.48 -16.64
CA ARG A 30 19.54 3.72 -15.37
C ARG A 30 18.31 2.80 -15.44
N MET A 31 18.45 1.56 -14.97
CA MET A 31 17.29 0.75 -14.68
C MET A 31 16.43 1.62 -13.74
N GLU A 32 15.25 1.99 -14.19
CA GLU A 32 14.34 2.74 -13.34
C GLU A 32 14.21 1.98 -12.04
N ALA A 33 14.58 2.65 -10.95
CA ALA A 33 14.58 2.02 -9.65
C ALA A 33 13.14 1.63 -9.33
N LYS A 34 12.93 0.36 -9.01
CA LYS A 34 11.63 -0.20 -8.65
C LYS A 34 10.98 0.62 -7.54
N VAL A 35 9.75 1.06 -7.74
CA VAL A 35 9.00 1.85 -6.75
C VAL A 35 7.93 0.97 -6.11
N LEU A 36 7.99 0.85 -4.78
CA LEU A 36 6.98 0.16 -3.98
C LEU A 36 6.04 1.19 -3.36
N SER A 37 4.77 1.12 -3.70
CA SER A 37 3.71 1.88 -3.02
C SER A 37 3.23 1.14 -1.79
N VAL A 38 3.10 1.84 -0.66
CA VAL A 38 2.55 1.33 0.61
C VAL A 38 1.37 2.21 0.99
N PHE A 39 0.15 1.65 0.91
CA PHE A 39 -1.07 2.32 1.34
C PHE A 39 -1.41 1.87 2.74
N VAL A 40 -1.45 2.82 3.67
CA VAL A 40 -1.63 2.56 5.11
C VAL A 40 -2.98 3.07 5.57
N ASP A 41 -3.72 2.23 6.27
CA ASP A 41 -4.98 2.59 6.90
C ASP A 41 -5.10 1.93 8.28
N GLU A 42 -6.01 2.43 9.13
CA GLU A 42 -6.21 1.93 10.48
C GLU A 42 -7.64 1.43 10.72
N SER A 43 -7.75 0.52 11.67
CA SER A 43 -9.03 0.17 12.28
C SER A 43 -8.90 0.11 13.79
N GLY A 44 -9.81 0.77 14.47
CA GLY A 44 -9.76 0.96 15.91
C GLY A 44 -9.60 2.42 16.30
N ASN A 45 -9.36 2.67 17.58
CA ASN A 45 -9.14 4.01 18.13
C ASN A 45 -8.20 3.95 19.34
N PHE A 46 -7.70 5.12 19.76
CA PHE A 46 -6.83 5.28 20.94
C PHE A 46 -7.58 5.58 22.23
N ARG A 47 -8.88 5.27 22.33
CA ARG A 47 -9.65 5.48 23.56
C ARG A 47 -9.37 4.40 24.59
N PHE A 48 -9.30 4.80 25.86
CA PHE A 48 -9.10 3.95 27.04
C PHE A 48 -9.97 4.40 28.21
N PRO A 49 -10.61 3.49 28.92
CA PRO A 49 -10.90 2.11 28.51
C PRO A 49 -11.89 2.08 27.35
N ASP A 50 -11.79 1.09 26.47
CA ASP A 50 -12.71 0.91 25.36
C ASP A 50 -13.19 -0.53 25.30
N SER A 51 -14.38 -0.78 25.82
CA SER A 51 -15.02 -2.09 25.79
C SER A 51 -15.52 -2.50 24.41
N GLU A 52 -15.71 -1.53 23.50
CA GLU A 52 -16.27 -1.78 22.18
C GLU A 52 -15.20 -2.10 21.12
N CYS A 53 -14.00 -1.57 21.31
CA CYS A 53 -12.90 -1.70 20.35
C CYS A 53 -11.64 -2.30 20.99
N ARG A 54 -11.63 -3.64 21.14
CA ARG A 54 -10.53 -4.38 21.76
C ARG A 54 -9.21 -4.28 20.99
N PHE A 55 -9.27 -4.24 19.66
CA PHE A 55 -8.08 -4.28 18.81
C PHE A 55 -7.83 -2.95 18.15
N TYR A 56 -6.55 -2.57 18.05
CA TYR A 56 -6.06 -1.56 17.14
C TYR A 56 -5.29 -2.22 16.02
N ILE A 57 -5.53 -1.82 14.78
CA ILE A 57 -4.94 -2.43 13.59
C ILE A 57 -4.34 -1.34 12.73
N LEU A 58 -3.13 -1.57 12.26
CA LEU A 58 -2.48 -0.81 11.20
C LEU A 58 -2.28 -1.76 10.01
N GLY A 59 -3.01 -1.52 8.93
CA GLY A 59 -2.95 -2.33 7.71
C GLY A 59 -2.15 -1.63 6.63
N MET A 60 -1.34 -2.41 5.92
CA MET A 60 -0.51 -1.94 4.82
C MET A 60 -0.82 -2.75 3.57
N VAL A 61 -1.19 -2.10 2.48
CA VAL A 61 -1.30 -2.68 1.14
C VAL A 61 -0.09 -2.25 0.33
N LEU A 62 0.69 -3.22 -0.14
CA LEU A 62 1.93 -3.04 -0.87
C LEU A 62 1.72 -3.35 -2.34
N HIS A 63 2.15 -2.45 -3.22
CA HIS A 63 2.01 -2.61 -4.66
C HIS A 63 3.27 -2.14 -5.40
N ASP A 64 3.79 -2.99 -6.28
CA ASP A 64 4.89 -2.66 -7.19
C ASP A 64 4.38 -1.79 -8.33
N GLN A 65 4.82 -0.53 -8.43
CA GLN A 65 4.35 0.40 -9.46
C GLN A 65 4.73 -0.01 -10.89
N SER A 66 5.64 -0.96 -11.07
CA SER A 66 5.95 -1.49 -12.40
C SER A 66 4.83 -2.40 -12.96
N ILE A 67 3.91 -2.83 -12.10
CA ILE A 67 2.76 -3.65 -12.48
C ILE A 67 1.57 -2.71 -12.76
N ASP A 68 1.12 -2.65 -14.01
CA ASP A 68 -0.02 -1.82 -14.37
C ASP A 68 -1.34 -2.45 -13.89
N ILE A 69 -2.09 -1.69 -13.09
CA ILE A 69 -3.42 -2.06 -12.57
C ILE A 69 -4.54 -1.14 -13.10
N SER A 70 -4.25 -0.32 -14.11
CA SER A 70 -5.20 0.66 -14.66
C SER A 70 -6.47 -0.02 -15.19
N ALA A 71 -6.34 -1.16 -15.84
CA ALA A 71 -7.47 -1.93 -16.34
C ALA A 71 -8.38 -2.45 -15.22
N ASP A 72 -7.82 -2.89 -14.09
CA ASP A 72 -8.59 -3.34 -12.93
C ASP A 72 -9.31 -2.19 -12.25
N ILE A 73 -8.67 -1.03 -12.15
CA ILE A 73 -9.28 0.20 -11.64
C ILE A 73 -10.45 0.62 -12.54
N ALA A 74 -10.23 0.71 -13.85
CA ALA A 74 -11.28 1.06 -14.82
C ALA A 74 -12.48 0.08 -14.78
N ASN A 75 -12.22 -1.22 -14.59
CA ASN A 75 -13.27 -2.22 -14.43
C ASN A 75 -14.09 -2.03 -13.15
N LEU A 76 -13.44 -1.67 -12.04
CA LEU A 76 -14.14 -1.34 -10.79
C LEU A 76 -15.01 -0.10 -10.98
N GLU A 77 -14.46 0.98 -11.54
CA GLU A 77 -15.17 2.24 -11.77
C GLU A 77 -16.36 2.09 -12.70
N ARG A 78 -16.21 1.36 -13.79
CA ARG A 78 -17.32 1.04 -14.70
C ARG A 78 -18.40 0.27 -13.97
N SER A 79 -18.04 -0.74 -13.18
CA SER A 79 -19.02 -1.53 -12.44
C SER A 79 -19.71 -0.73 -11.34
N ASP A 80 -19.05 0.27 -10.74
CA ASP A 80 -19.70 1.20 -9.79
C ASP A 80 -20.66 2.14 -10.52
N SER A 81 -20.30 2.67 -11.68
CA SER A 81 -21.16 3.53 -12.51
C SER A 81 -22.45 2.80 -12.94
N GLU A 82 -22.38 1.50 -13.28
CA GLU A 82 -23.54 0.68 -13.63
C GLU A 82 -24.62 0.58 -12.54
N ILE A 83 -24.29 0.91 -11.29
CA ILE A 83 -25.24 0.96 -10.17
C ILE A 83 -25.45 2.35 -9.60
N GLY A 84 -25.05 3.39 -10.37
CA GLY A 84 -25.25 4.79 -9.98
C GLY A 84 -24.32 5.25 -8.86
N LEU A 85 -23.13 4.66 -8.74
CA LEU A 85 -22.11 5.01 -7.73
C LEU A 85 -20.86 5.60 -8.37
N GLU A 86 -21.03 6.42 -9.38
CA GLU A 86 -19.92 7.14 -10.02
C GLU A 86 -19.15 7.97 -8.99
N GLY A 87 -17.81 7.87 -8.99
CA GLY A 87 -16.96 8.59 -8.03
C GLY A 87 -17.09 8.15 -6.58
N HIS A 88 -17.78 7.04 -6.31
CA HIS A 88 -17.97 6.54 -4.96
C HIS A 88 -16.62 6.20 -4.28
N CYS A 89 -16.43 6.72 -3.07
CA CYS A 89 -15.33 6.35 -2.18
C CYS A 89 -15.80 5.21 -1.26
N PHE A 90 -15.21 4.04 -1.43
CA PHE A 90 -15.55 2.86 -0.64
C PHE A 90 -15.02 2.98 0.80
N HIS A 91 -15.86 2.64 1.79
CA HIS A 91 -15.51 2.51 3.19
C HIS A 91 -16.12 1.24 3.78
N ALA A 92 -15.28 0.27 4.10
CA ALA A 92 -15.71 -1.08 4.48
C ALA A 92 -16.50 -1.11 5.80
N GLY A 93 -15.98 -0.48 6.85
CA GLY A 93 -16.62 -0.45 8.16
C GLY A 93 -18.02 0.16 8.12
N PRO A 94 -18.19 1.41 7.67
CA PRO A 94 -19.50 2.05 7.49
C PRO A 94 -20.45 1.27 6.58
N LEU A 95 -19.96 0.66 5.48
CA LEU A 95 -20.75 -0.17 4.58
C LEU A 95 -21.36 -1.37 5.31
N ILE A 96 -20.55 -2.09 6.07
CA ILE A 96 -20.97 -3.29 6.82
C ILE A 96 -21.95 -2.91 7.93
N ARG A 97 -21.63 -1.86 8.69
CA ARG A 97 -22.45 -1.42 9.84
C ARG A 97 -23.66 -0.59 9.48
N ARG A 98 -23.83 -0.22 8.20
CA ARG A 98 -24.92 0.64 7.71
C ARG A 98 -24.86 2.05 8.30
N GLU A 99 -23.69 2.67 8.24
CA GLU A 99 -23.41 4.00 8.80
C GLU A 99 -23.11 5.03 7.70
N LYS A 100 -23.10 6.30 8.07
CA LYS A 100 -22.75 7.42 7.17
C LYS A 100 -23.54 7.36 5.85
N ASN A 101 -22.84 7.45 4.72
CA ASN A 101 -23.43 7.43 3.37
C ASN A 101 -24.14 6.10 3.01
N TYR A 102 -23.97 5.05 3.83
CA TYR A 102 -24.60 3.75 3.62
C TYR A 102 -25.86 3.53 4.48
N SER A 103 -26.24 4.50 5.32
CA SER A 103 -27.35 4.37 6.27
C SER A 103 -28.70 4.11 5.59
N MET A 104 -28.93 4.73 4.42
CA MET A 104 -30.17 4.61 3.63
C MET A 104 -30.12 3.48 2.59
N LEU A 105 -28.95 2.86 2.38
CA LEU A 105 -28.80 1.83 1.37
C LEU A 105 -29.38 0.48 1.85
N SER A 106 -30.07 -0.21 0.95
CA SER A 106 -30.54 -1.57 1.19
C SER A 106 -29.36 -2.53 1.44
N ARG A 107 -29.61 -3.62 2.15
CA ARG A 107 -28.61 -4.69 2.33
C ARG A 107 -28.11 -5.24 0.99
N GLN A 108 -29.01 -5.38 0.03
CA GLN A 108 -28.67 -5.90 -1.30
C GLN A 108 -27.69 -4.98 -2.02
N LEU A 109 -27.94 -3.66 -2.02
CA LEU A 109 -27.05 -2.69 -2.68
C LEU A 109 -25.68 -2.65 -1.98
N ARG A 110 -25.65 -2.60 -0.64
CA ARG A 110 -24.38 -2.66 0.12
C ARG A 110 -23.61 -3.96 -0.16
N GLY A 111 -24.30 -5.09 -0.29
CA GLY A 111 -23.69 -6.36 -0.69
C GLY A 111 -23.09 -6.33 -2.10
N ARG A 112 -23.76 -5.66 -3.05
CA ARG A 112 -23.22 -5.45 -4.42
C ARG A 112 -21.95 -4.58 -4.41
N ILE A 113 -21.95 -3.48 -3.67
CA ILE A 113 -20.77 -2.60 -3.49
C ILE A 113 -19.60 -3.41 -2.92
N PHE A 114 -19.84 -4.14 -1.84
CA PHE A 114 -18.82 -4.99 -1.21
C PHE A 114 -18.27 -6.05 -2.19
N SER A 115 -19.14 -6.71 -2.93
CA SER A 115 -18.74 -7.76 -3.89
C SER A 115 -17.87 -7.22 -5.02
N ARG A 116 -18.10 -5.99 -5.48
CA ARG A 116 -17.27 -5.32 -6.49
C ARG A 116 -15.86 -5.02 -5.97
N MET A 117 -15.77 -4.46 -4.77
CA MET A 117 -14.46 -4.22 -4.14
C MET A 117 -13.73 -5.55 -3.86
N MET A 118 -14.44 -6.60 -3.46
CA MET A 118 -13.86 -7.94 -3.32
C MET A 118 -13.40 -8.54 -4.65
N ALA A 119 -14.13 -8.28 -5.75
CA ALA A 119 -13.71 -8.70 -7.08
C ALA A 119 -12.45 -7.97 -7.54
N PHE A 120 -12.34 -6.67 -7.29
CA PHE A 120 -11.13 -5.89 -7.48
C PHE A 120 -9.97 -6.45 -6.65
N ALA A 121 -10.17 -6.66 -5.34
CA ALA A 121 -9.17 -7.23 -4.43
C ALA A 121 -8.63 -8.61 -4.87
N ARG A 122 -9.43 -9.41 -5.57
CA ARG A 122 -8.99 -10.72 -6.10
C ARG A 122 -8.11 -10.60 -7.34
N ARG A 123 -8.39 -9.64 -8.22
CA ARG A 123 -7.70 -9.49 -9.50
C ARG A 123 -6.41 -8.68 -9.39
N VAL A 124 -6.49 -7.53 -8.71
CA VAL A 124 -5.37 -6.59 -8.64
C VAL A 124 -4.15 -7.22 -7.97
N ASP A 125 -2.97 -6.91 -8.50
CA ASP A 125 -1.71 -7.36 -7.89
C ASP A 125 -1.35 -6.47 -6.69
N TYR A 126 -1.28 -7.09 -5.51
CA TYR A 126 -0.81 -6.48 -4.26
C TYR A 126 -0.42 -7.57 -3.27
N ARG A 127 0.32 -7.16 -2.26
CA ARG A 127 0.50 -7.89 -1.01
C ARG A 127 -0.01 -7.04 0.14
N TYR A 128 -0.31 -7.65 1.28
CA TYR A 128 -0.67 -6.87 2.46
C TYR A 128 -0.10 -7.46 3.73
N HIS A 129 0.05 -6.58 4.71
CA HIS A 129 0.37 -6.97 6.07
C HIS A 129 -0.45 -6.15 7.05
N CYS A 130 -0.84 -6.75 8.19
CA CYS A 130 -1.56 -6.07 9.26
C CYS A 130 -0.84 -6.26 10.58
N LEU A 131 -0.48 -5.14 11.20
CA LEU A 131 -0.04 -5.09 12.58
C LEU A 131 -1.27 -4.95 13.47
N SER A 132 -1.32 -5.65 14.59
CA SER A 132 -2.46 -5.60 15.50
C SER A 132 -2.03 -5.55 16.95
N VAL A 133 -2.72 -4.72 17.73
CA VAL A 133 -2.51 -4.55 19.16
C VAL A 133 -3.80 -4.90 19.90
N ASP A 134 -3.74 -5.87 20.83
CA ASP A 134 -4.82 -6.18 21.76
C ASP A 134 -4.77 -5.21 22.95
N LYS A 135 -5.77 -4.36 23.06
CA LYS A 135 -5.80 -3.29 24.06
C LYS A 135 -6.14 -3.75 25.49
N ARG A 136 -6.45 -5.03 25.71
CA ARG A 136 -6.80 -5.54 27.06
C ARG A 136 -5.71 -5.34 28.11
N TYR A 137 -4.47 -5.24 27.68
CA TYR A 137 -3.30 -5.11 28.56
C TYR A 137 -2.53 -3.82 28.30
N ILE A 138 -3.24 -2.82 27.81
CA ILE A 138 -2.70 -1.52 27.40
C ILE A 138 -3.60 -0.44 27.95
N ASP A 139 -3.00 0.57 28.53
CA ASP A 139 -3.68 1.66 29.20
C ASP A 139 -3.35 3.06 28.65
N SER A 140 -2.46 3.12 27.65
CA SER A 140 -2.06 4.38 27.04
C SER A 140 -1.87 4.28 25.51
N THR A 141 -2.00 5.42 24.85
CA THR A 141 -1.69 5.57 23.42
C THR A 141 -0.23 5.22 23.13
N ASP A 142 0.68 5.64 24.00
CA ASP A 142 2.12 5.43 23.81
C ASP A 142 2.47 3.95 23.78
N GLN A 143 1.82 3.12 24.58
CA GLN A 143 2.01 1.67 24.56
C GLN A 143 1.51 1.04 23.27
N ILE A 144 0.41 1.53 22.67
CA ILE A 144 -0.02 1.07 21.34
C ILE A 144 1.03 1.44 20.30
N VAL A 145 1.46 2.69 20.29
CA VAL A 145 2.44 3.22 19.33
C VAL A 145 3.76 2.45 19.44
N GLU A 146 4.25 2.19 20.65
CA GLU A 146 5.50 1.43 20.84
C GLU A 146 5.38 -0.03 20.35
N LYS A 147 4.26 -0.70 20.63
CA LYS A 147 4.02 -2.06 20.10
C LYS A 147 3.95 -2.08 18.58
N LEU A 148 3.26 -1.12 17.98
CA LEU A 148 3.21 -0.99 16.52
C LEU A 148 4.58 -0.71 15.93
N LYS A 149 5.39 0.15 16.58
CA LYS A 149 6.74 0.49 16.16
C LYS A 149 7.65 -0.74 16.14
N VAL A 150 7.65 -1.52 17.22
CA VAL A 150 8.43 -2.76 17.30
C VAL A 150 7.97 -3.73 16.20
N SER A 151 6.66 -3.98 16.08
CA SER A 151 6.14 -4.93 15.09
C SER A 151 6.39 -4.47 13.64
N LEU A 152 6.34 -3.17 13.36
CA LEU A 152 6.67 -2.64 12.03
C LEU A 152 8.17 -2.78 11.72
N ALA A 153 9.03 -2.51 12.70
CA ALA A 153 10.46 -2.69 12.55
C ALA A 153 10.83 -4.16 12.30
N GLU A 154 10.22 -5.09 13.03
CA GLU A 154 10.36 -6.54 12.82
C GLU A 154 9.87 -6.97 11.43
N PHE A 155 8.73 -6.43 10.97
CA PHE A 155 8.21 -6.69 9.62
C PHE A 155 9.20 -6.25 8.54
N ILE A 156 9.77 -5.03 8.65
CA ILE A 156 10.75 -4.50 7.70
C ILE A 156 12.04 -5.33 7.75
N ALA A 157 12.54 -5.64 8.94
CA ALA A 157 13.76 -6.44 9.11
C ALA A 157 13.61 -7.86 8.51
N ALA A 158 12.46 -8.52 8.74
CA ALA A 158 12.18 -9.85 8.20
C ALA A 158 12.08 -9.88 6.65
N ARG A 159 11.92 -8.72 6.01
CA ARG A 159 11.80 -8.58 4.54
C ARG A 159 12.89 -7.71 3.93
N HIS A 160 13.94 -7.49 4.67
CA HIS A 160 15.06 -6.64 4.25
C HIS A 160 15.57 -6.99 2.85
N ASP A 161 15.82 -8.27 2.56
CA ASP A 161 16.34 -8.70 1.26
C ASP A 161 15.38 -8.42 0.10
N ALA A 162 14.08 -8.60 0.31
CA ALA A 162 13.07 -8.27 -0.69
C ALA A 162 12.97 -6.75 -0.91
N LEU A 163 13.13 -5.96 0.15
CA LEU A 163 13.09 -4.50 0.11
C LEU A 163 14.39 -3.88 -0.44
N LEU A 164 15.55 -4.57 -0.34
CA LEU A 164 16.80 -4.12 -0.96
C LEU A 164 16.72 -3.99 -2.49
N SER A 165 15.85 -4.76 -3.15
CA SER A 165 15.63 -4.67 -4.60
C SER A 165 14.79 -3.47 -5.02
N VAL A 166 14.22 -2.72 -4.05
CA VAL A 166 13.37 -1.56 -4.25
C VAL A 166 14.23 -0.30 -4.15
N GLY A 167 14.17 0.55 -5.16
CA GLY A 167 14.93 1.81 -5.17
C GLY A 167 14.23 2.95 -4.43
N ARG A 168 12.91 2.88 -4.32
CA ARG A 168 12.09 3.87 -3.60
C ARG A 168 10.87 3.23 -3.00
N VAL A 169 10.53 3.63 -1.77
CA VAL A 169 9.24 3.30 -1.12
C VAL A 169 8.41 4.57 -1.00
N LYS A 170 7.19 4.55 -1.53
CA LYS A 170 6.26 5.65 -1.45
C LYS A 170 5.07 5.29 -0.55
N ILE A 171 4.93 6.04 0.55
CA ILE A 171 3.93 5.78 1.59
C ILE A 171 2.75 6.73 1.40
N TYR A 172 1.56 6.15 1.33
CA TYR A 172 0.28 6.83 1.23
C TYR A 172 -0.47 6.63 2.55
N TYR A 173 -0.56 7.68 3.35
CA TYR A 173 -1.30 7.72 4.59
C TYR A 173 -2.07 9.05 4.67
N ASP A 174 -3.33 9.02 5.07
CA ASP A 174 -4.20 10.22 5.12
C ASP A 174 -3.97 11.10 6.35
N CYS A 175 -2.97 10.76 7.17
CA CYS A 175 -2.62 11.46 8.40
C CYS A 175 -3.77 11.49 9.43
N GLY A 176 -4.61 10.45 9.44
CA GLY A 176 -5.76 10.33 10.33
C GLY A 176 -5.42 10.45 11.80
N GLN A 177 -4.22 9.96 12.22
CA GLN A 177 -3.77 10.01 13.61
C GLN A 177 -2.29 10.41 13.70
N ALA A 178 -2.01 11.56 14.32
CA ALA A 178 -0.66 12.11 14.45
C ALA A 178 0.38 11.14 15.07
N PRO A 179 0.06 10.31 16.10
CA PRO A 179 1.01 9.34 16.63
C PRO A 179 1.42 8.28 15.60
N VAL A 180 0.50 7.88 14.70
CA VAL A 180 0.79 6.93 13.62
C VAL A 180 1.66 7.56 12.55
N THR A 181 1.40 8.81 12.19
CA THR A 181 2.27 9.56 11.24
C THR A 181 3.71 9.56 11.71
N GLY A 182 3.96 9.94 12.97
CA GLY A 182 5.30 9.97 13.55
C GLY A 182 5.98 8.60 13.58
N LEU A 183 5.23 7.55 13.91
CA LEU A 183 5.69 6.17 13.91
C LEU A 183 6.12 5.72 12.49
N LEU A 184 5.30 5.98 11.48
CA LEU A 184 5.58 5.59 10.09
C LEU A 184 6.87 6.26 9.59
N HIS A 185 7.02 7.59 9.78
CA HIS A 185 8.25 8.30 9.45
C HIS A 185 9.46 7.66 10.12
N GLN A 186 9.41 7.53 11.45
CA GLN A 186 10.54 7.03 12.23
C GLN A 186 10.97 5.63 11.79
N VAL A 187 10.03 4.71 11.55
CA VAL A 187 10.39 3.31 11.30
C VAL A 187 10.78 3.08 9.84
N PHE A 188 10.08 3.69 8.88
CA PHE A 188 10.43 3.51 7.47
C PHE A 188 11.75 4.19 7.11
N GLU A 189 11.98 5.41 7.59
CA GLU A 189 13.24 6.14 7.31
C GLU A 189 14.46 5.49 7.98
N ALA A 190 14.29 4.91 9.17
CA ALA A 190 15.39 4.22 9.87
C ALA A 190 15.61 2.78 9.39
N GLY A 191 14.55 2.10 8.92
CA GLY A 191 14.57 0.67 8.61
C GLY A 191 14.90 0.33 7.15
N LEU A 192 14.87 1.30 6.25
CA LEU A 192 15.08 1.07 4.82
C LEU A 192 16.36 1.77 4.31
N ASN A 193 17.09 1.06 3.45
CA ASN A 193 18.29 1.58 2.78
C ASN A 193 17.98 2.13 1.37
N CYS A 194 16.76 2.64 1.16
CA CYS A 194 16.32 3.25 -0.09
C CYS A 194 15.62 4.57 0.17
N GLU A 195 15.30 5.30 -0.89
CA GLU A 195 14.54 6.55 -0.78
C GLU A 195 13.13 6.27 -0.24
N VAL A 196 12.74 6.97 0.84
CA VAL A 196 11.39 6.92 1.42
C VAL A 196 10.69 8.26 1.15
N GLU A 197 9.56 8.20 0.47
CA GLU A 197 8.73 9.35 0.14
C GLU A 197 7.36 9.21 0.82
N PHE A 198 6.94 10.23 1.55
CA PHE A 198 5.56 10.33 2.06
C PHE A 198 4.72 11.17 1.12
N ALA A 199 3.64 10.59 0.60
CA ALA A 199 2.74 11.29 -0.31
C ALA A 199 1.98 12.40 0.42
N ASN A 200 1.95 13.60 -0.16
CA ASN A 200 1.22 14.74 0.40
C ASN A 200 -0.26 14.71 -0.01
N ASP A 201 -1.13 15.29 0.84
CA ASP A 201 -2.58 15.46 0.57
C ASP A 201 -3.26 14.17 0.07
N VAL A 202 -2.99 13.06 0.78
CA VAL A 202 -3.60 11.76 0.46
C VAL A 202 -5.09 11.81 0.77
N LYS A 203 -5.91 11.59 -0.26
CA LYS A 203 -7.37 11.49 -0.13
C LYS A 203 -7.81 10.08 -0.53
N PRO A 204 -8.46 9.32 0.37
CA PRO A 204 -8.89 7.95 0.09
C PRO A 204 -9.67 7.79 -1.23
N GLY A 205 -10.48 8.78 -1.59
CA GLY A 205 -11.24 8.79 -2.85
C GLY A 205 -10.40 8.80 -4.14
N ARG A 206 -9.13 9.21 -4.07
CA ARG A 206 -8.23 9.27 -5.23
C ARG A 206 -7.50 7.95 -5.53
N TYR A 207 -7.47 7.02 -4.55
CA TYR A 207 -6.66 5.80 -4.67
C TYR A 207 -7.47 4.56 -4.34
N ARG A 208 -7.71 3.69 -5.30
CA ARG A 208 -8.43 2.44 -5.08
C ARG A 208 -7.68 1.47 -4.16
N LEU A 209 -6.34 1.52 -4.19
CA LEU A 209 -5.52 0.72 -3.27
C LEU A 209 -5.60 1.23 -1.82
N PHE A 210 -5.88 2.52 -1.60
CA PHE A 210 -6.15 3.04 -0.25
C PHE A 210 -7.49 2.51 0.29
N GLN A 211 -8.53 2.51 -0.56
CA GLN A 211 -9.83 1.90 -0.22
C GLN A 211 -9.72 0.38 0.01
N LEU A 212 -8.76 -0.26 -0.66
CA LEU A 212 -8.42 -1.66 -0.40
C LEU A 212 -7.76 -1.84 0.97
N ALA A 213 -6.91 -0.90 1.43
CA ALA A 213 -6.33 -0.92 2.77
C ALA A 213 -7.42 -0.82 3.85
N ASP A 214 -8.43 0.07 3.70
CA ASP A 214 -9.61 0.13 4.58
C ASP A 214 -10.37 -1.22 4.61
N LEU A 215 -10.59 -1.83 3.44
CA LEU A 215 -11.19 -3.16 3.38
C LEU A 215 -10.37 -4.18 4.16
N ILE A 216 -9.07 -4.25 3.94
CA ILE A 216 -8.16 -5.21 4.60
C ILE A 216 -8.17 -5.00 6.11
N CYS A 217 -8.04 -3.77 6.62
CA CYS A 217 -8.11 -3.46 8.04
C CYS A 217 -9.43 -3.94 8.67
N THR A 218 -10.56 -3.66 8.01
CA THR A 218 -11.88 -4.09 8.47
C THR A 218 -12.01 -5.61 8.50
N LEU A 219 -11.55 -6.30 7.46
CA LEU A 219 -11.62 -7.78 7.40
C LEU A 219 -10.66 -8.42 8.40
N HIS A 220 -9.50 -7.83 8.65
CA HIS A 220 -8.55 -8.28 9.67
C HIS A 220 -9.13 -8.12 11.08
N LEU A 221 -9.80 -7.00 11.37
CA LEU A 221 -10.53 -6.82 12.64
C LEU A 221 -11.56 -7.93 12.86
N LEU A 222 -12.34 -8.27 11.85
CA LEU A 222 -13.33 -9.34 11.94
C LEU A 222 -12.66 -10.72 12.14
N LYS A 223 -11.50 -10.95 11.51
CA LYS A 223 -10.68 -12.15 11.74
C LYS A 223 -10.23 -12.22 13.20
N LEU A 224 -9.68 -11.15 13.77
CA LEU A 224 -9.26 -11.10 15.17
C LEU A 224 -10.42 -11.32 16.14
N LYS A 225 -11.61 -10.78 15.86
CA LYS A 225 -12.82 -11.09 16.63
C LYS A 225 -13.11 -12.58 16.63
N LEU A 226 -13.05 -13.25 15.47
CA LEU A 226 -13.28 -14.69 15.37
C LEU A 226 -12.26 -15.50 16.16
N ASP A 227 -10.97 -15.16 16.01
CA ASP A 227 -9.87 -15.86 16.67
C ASP A 227 -9.91 -15.67 18.19
N ALA A 228 -10.42 -14.53 18.66
CA ALA A 228 -10.65 -14.20 20.07
C ALA A 228 -12.02 -14.64 20.61
N HIS A 229 -12.81 -15.38 19.82
CA HIS A 229 -14.17 -15.80 20.18
C HIS A 229 -15.13 -14.66 20.53
N ILE A 230 -14.87 -13.44 19.99
CA ILE A 230 -15.77 -12.30 20.15
C ILE A 230 -16.90 -12.42 19.12
N PRO A 231 -18.17 -12.38 19.55
CA PRO A 231 -19.29 -12.50 18.61
C PRO A 231 -19.33 -11.30 17.65
N PHE A 232 -19.75 -11.57 16.43
CA PHE A 232 -20.07 -10.51 15.48
C PHE A 232 -21.21 -9.66 16.01
N SER A 233 -21.13 -8.35 15.77
CA SER A 233 -22.25 -7.45 16.01
C SER A 233 -23.46 -7.85 15.15
N ARG A 234 -24.64 -7.36 15.51
CA ARG A 234 -25.86 -7.62 14.74
C ARG A 234 -25.72 -7.25 13.26
N SER A 235 -25.08 -6.11 12.98
CA SER A 235 -24.84 -5.65 11.61
C SER A 235 -23.87 -6.55 10.84
N GLU A 236 -22.76 -6.95 11.47
CA GLU A 236 -21.78 -7.87 10.87
C GLU A 236 -22.39 -9.24 10.60
N GLN A 237 -23.20 -9.75 11.55
CA GLN A 237 -23.92 -11.01 11.41
C GLN A 237 -24.92 -10.97 10.25
N GLN A 238 -25.71 -9.90 10.18
CA GLN A 238 -26.65 -9.70 9.08
C GLN A 238 -25.97 -9.55 7.73
N PHE A 239 -24.84 -8.85 7.68
CA PHE A 239 -24.12 -8.58 6.44
C PHE A 239 -23.48 -9.86 5.86
N PHE A 240 -22.74 -10.59 6.66
CA PHE A 240 -21.98 -11.78 6.23
C PHE A 240 -22.76 -13.11 6.35
N GLY A 241 -23.88 -13.12 7.05
CA GLY A 241 -24.61 -14.35 7.37
C GLY A 241 -23.90 -15.23 8.40
N GLY A 242 -23.01 -14.63 9.20
CA GLY A 242 -22.34 -15.24 10.35
C GLY A 242 -20.89 -15.64 10.11
N PRO A 243 -20.19 -16.00 11.21
CA PRO A 243 -18.74 -16.25 11.24
C PRO A 243 -18.27 -17.35 10.28
N ARG A 244 -19.00 -18.46 10.18
CA ARG A 244 -18.63 -19.58 9.29
C ARG A 244 -18.62 -19.15 7.82
N LYS A 245 -19.66 -18.43 7.38
CA LYS A 245 -19.76 -17.93 6.01
C LYS A 245 -18.69 -16.89 5.72
N PHE A 246 -18.40 -15.99 6.66
CA PHE A 246 -17.34 -15.00 6.54
C PHE A 246 -15.96 -15.68 6.34
N ARG A 247 -15.61 -16.65 7.20
CA ARG A 247 -14.35 -17.40 7.08
C ARG A 247 -14.21 -18.09 5.73
N HIS A 248 -15.26 -18.79 5.28
CA HIS A 248 -15.23 -19.57 4.06
C HIS A 248 -15.26 -18.71 2.79
N ASN A 249 -16.09 -17.67 2.74
CA ASN A 249 -16.37 -16.92 1.52
C ASN A 249 -15.50 -15.66 1.36
N ILE A 250 -14.91 -15.17 2.44
CA ILE A 250 -14.18 -13.90 2.42
C ILE A 250 -12.70 -14.11 2.79
N LEU A 251 -12.41 -14.59 4.02
CA LEU A 251 -11.04 -14.64 4.53
C LEU A 251 -10.09 -15.49 3.67
N ARG A 252 -10.55 -16.59 3.13
CA ARG A 252 -9.69 -17.47 2.31
C ARG A 252 -9.09 -16.75 1.10
N TYR A 253 -9.82 -15.77 0.53
CA TYR A 253 -9.37 -15.07 -0.68
C TYR A 253 -8.34 -13.99 -0.40
N ILE A 254 -8.46 -13.30 0.73
CA ILE A 254 -7.48 -12.27 1.08
C ILE A 254 -6.22 -12.91 1.68
N LYS A 255 -6.35 -14.02 2.44
CA LYS A 255 -5.22 -14.69 3.08
C LYS A 255 -4.11 -15.10 2.11
N ALA A 256 -4.44 -15.41 0.86
CA ALA A 256 -3.45 -15.76 -0.16
C ALA A 256 -2.50 -14.60 -0.54
N LYS A 257 -2.84 -13.37 -0.18
CA LYS A 257 -2.05 -12.15 -0.43
C LYS A 257 -1.38 -11.58 0.82
N GLU A 258 -1.62 -12.21 1.97
CA GLU A 258 -0.97 -11.86 3.25
C GLU A 258 0.51 -12.27 3.23
N ILE A 259 1.38 -11.39 3.72
CA ILE A 259 2.84 -11.62 3.83
C ILE A 259 3.35 -11.42 5.23
#